data_76c8dccfd27d01bdd0f59f69c05b7be7
#
_entry.id   76c8dccfd27d01bdd0f59f69c05b7be7
#
_cell.length_a   1.000
_cell.length_b   1.000
_cell.length_c   1.000
_cell.angle_alpha   90.00
_cell.angle_beta   90.00
_cell.angle_gamma   90.00
#
_symmetry.space_group_name_H-M   'P 1'
#
loop_
_entity.id
_entity.type
_entity.pdbx_description
1 polymer ?
#
loop_
_entity_poly.entity_id
_entity_poly.type
_entity_poly.pdbx_seq_one_letter_code
_entity_poly.pdbx_strand_id
1 'polypeptide(L)'
;MTKKDETLFQKRLTRHLDELRWLYMELYGNDSMFAELCDNLYRFAEERSAALKKRDLEREADPEWYRSNDLTGMMLYIDNFAGDLNGVRKKLPYIEQTGVNMLHLMPFLDTVPERSDGGYAVADFRAVRPDLGTMDDLEKLADACHKKGINLCM
;
A
#
# COMPACT_ATOMS: atom_id res chain seq x y z
N MET A 1 15.59 13.47 3.45
CA MET A 1 16.20 12.14 3.10
C MET A 1 17.70 12.17 3.38
N THR A 2 18.34 11.05 3.82
CA THR A 2 19.81 10.99 3.94
C THR A 2 20.46 10.88 2.57
N LYS A 3 21.73 11.30 2.42
CA LYS A 3 22.48 11.19 1.15
C LYS A 3 22.55 9.73 0.63
N LYS A 4 22.62 8.75 1.54
CA LYS A 4 22.60 7.32 1.21
C LYS A 4 21.24 6.90 0.64
N ASP A 5 20.16 7.33 1.27
CA ASP A 5 18.79 7.01 0.81
C ASP A 5 18.49 7.64 -0.54
N GLU A 6 18.95 8.88 -0.73
CA GLU A 6 18.82 9.58 -2.00
C GLU A 6 19.54 8.86 -3.14
N THR A 7 20.81 8.45 -2.91
CA THR A 7 21.57 7.67 -3.89
C THR A 7 20.87 6.36 -4.24
N LEU A 8 20.30 5.67 -3.24
CA LEU A 8 19.57 4.44 -3.44
C LEU A 8 18.27 4.65 -4.23
N PHE A 9 17.51 5.71 -3.89
CA PHE A 9 16.32 6.10 -4.63
C PHE A 9 16.63 6.39 -6.10
N GLN A 10 17.65 7.20 -6.37
CA GLN A 10 18.06 7.52 -7.73
C GLN A 10 18.48 6.28 -8.52
N LYS A 11 19.21 5.37 -7.89
CA LYS A 11 19.58 4.09 -8.52
C LYS A 11 18.36 3.24 -8.91
N ARG A 12 17.35 3.18 -8.03
CA ARG A 12 16.10 2.45 -8.27
C ARG A 12 15.29 3.12 -9.38
N LEU A 13 15.11 4.42 -9.30
CA LEU A 13 14.36 5.20 -10.29
C LEU A 13 14.98 5.06 -11.67
N THR A 14 16.29 5.30 -11.80
CA THR A 14 17.01 5.22 -13.09
C THR A 14 16.88 3.85 -13.74
N ARG A 15 16.83 2.76 -12.95
CA ARG A 15 16.66 1.41 -13.49
C ARG A 15 15.34 1.23 -14.26
N HIS A 16 14.30 1.92 -13.86
CA HIS A 16 12.93 1.72 -14.36
C HIS A 16 12.36 2.96 -15.06
N LEU A 17 13.11 4.07 -15.09
CA LEU A 17 12.58 5.35 -15.54
C LEU A 17 12.17 5.34 -17.02
N ASP A 18 12.96 4.74 -17.89
CA ASP A 18 12.70 4.71 -19.33
C ASP A 18 11.43 3.91 -19.64
N GLU A 19 11.29 2.73 -19.02
CA GLU A 19 10.10 1.89 -19.17
C GLU A 19 8.87 2.57 -18.56
N LEU A 20 9.00 3.14 -17.37
CA LEU A 20 7.92 3.87 -16.70
C LEU A 20 7.46 5.05 -17.57
N ARG A 21 8.39 5.83 -18.12
CA ARG A 21 8.07 6.95 -18.97
C ARG A 21 7.37 6.50 -20.25
N TRP A 22 7.88 5.45 -20.89
CA TRP A 22 7.27 4.91 -22.10
C TRP A 22 5.83 4.46 -21.85
N LEU A 23 5.60 3.64 -20.82
CA LEU A 23 4.25 3.18 -20.45
C LEU A 23 3.30 4.34 -20.09
N TYR A 24 3.81 5.32 -19.34
CA TYR A 24 3.02 6.48 -18.96
C TYR A 24 2.62 7.33 -20.18
N MET A 25 3.55 7.54 -21.10
CA MET A 25 3.29 8.32 -22.30
C MET A 25 2.33 7.61 -23.27
N GLU A 26 2.40 6.28 -23.38
CA GLU A 26 1.43 5.48 -24.16
C GLU A 26 0.00 5.62 -23.61
N LEU A 27 -0.17 5.72 -22.29
CA LEU A 27 -1.49 5.81 -21.66
C LEU A 27 -2.03 7.25 -21.62
N TYR A 28 -1.20 8.20 -21.26
CA TYR A 28 -1.64 9.54 -20.88
C TYR A 28 -1.12 10.66 -21.79
N GLY A 29 0.00 10.45 -22.50
CA GLY A 29 0.56 11.41 -23.45
C GLY A 29 0.91 12.78 -22.86
N ASN A 30 1.26 12.88 -21.56
CA ASN A 30 1.37 14.14 -20.84
C ASN A 30 2.66 14.22 -20.01
N ASP A 31 3.65 14.96 -20.54
CA ASP A 31 4.95 15.12 -19.90
C ASP A 31 4.89 15.89 -18.57
N SER A 32 4.00 16.86 -18.40
CA SER A 32 3.91 17.62 -17.15
C SER A 32 3.36 16.75 -16.00
N MET A 33 2.37 15.91 -16.28
CA MET A 33 1.86 14.96 -15.30
C MET A 33 2.87 13.85 -15.00
N PHE A 34 3.70 13.47 -15.98
CA PHE A 34 4.79 12.53 -15.73
C PHE A 34 5.85 13.13 -14.80
N ALA A 35 6.19 14.41 -14.97
CA ALA A 35 7.08 15.10 -14.05
C ALA A 35 6.50 15.14 -12.62
N GLU A 36 5.21 15.45 -12.48
CA GLU A 36 4.51 15.42 -11.19
C GLU A 36 4.54 14.01 -10.55
N LEU A 37 4.37 12.95 -11.35
CA LEU A 37 4.53 11.58 -10.87
C LEU A 37 5.93 11.35 -10.29
N CYS A 38 6.99 11.79 -10.97
CA CYS A 38 8.36 11.66 -10.49
C CYS A 38 8.60 12.43 -9.19
N ASP A 39 8.06 13.64 -9.08
CA ASP A 39 8.13 14.45 -7.85
C ASP A 39 7.40 13.75 -6.68
N ASN A 40 6.25 13.17 -6.94
CA ASN A 40 5.50 12.39 -5.95
C ASN A 40 6.29 11.15 -5.50
N LEU A 41 6.93 10.42 -6.42
CA LEU A 41 7.79 9.28 -6.07
C LEU A 41 8.95 9.71 -5.17
N TYR A 42 9.58 10.85 -5.45
CA TYR A 42 10.64 11.40 -4.61
C TYR A 42 10.13 11.75 -3.21
N ARG A 43 9.00 12.45 -3.12
CA ARG A 43 8.37 12.81 -1.85
C ARG A 43 8.04 11.60 -1.00
N PHE A 44 7.40 10.58 -1.56
CA PHE A 44 7.09 9.35 -0.85
C PHE A 44 8.34 8.59 -0.40
N ALA A 45 9.41 8.58 -1.19
CA ALA A 45 10.68 8.01 -0.77
C ALA A 45 11.32 8.77 0.39
N GLU A 46 11.14 10.10 0.44
CA GLU A 46 11.62 10.93 1.56
C GLU A 46 10.83 10.66 2.84
N GLU A 47 9.49 10.64 2.76
CA GLU A 47 8.56 10.43 3.87
C GLU A 47 8.61 8.99 4.42
N ARG A 48 9.11 8.04 3.63
CA ARG A 48 9.15 6.62 4.00
C ARG A 48 9.97 6.39 5.27
N SER A 49 9.39 5.70 6.26
CA SER A 49 10.03 5.46 7.56
C SER A 49 11.31 4.63 7.44
N ALA A 50 12.24 4.79 8.39
CA ALA A 50 13.49 4.01 8.43
C ALA A 50 13.24 2.49 8.50
N ALA A 51 12.20 2.06 9.22
CA ALA A 51 11.81 0.66 9.32
C ALA A 51 11.37 0.09 7.96
N LEU A 52 10.58 0.84 7.21
CA LEU A 52 10.14 0.44 5.86
C LEU A 52 11.30 0.46 4.86
N LYS A 53 12.19 1.45 4.92
CA LYS A 53 13.42 1.49 4.10
C LYS A 53 14.32 0.28 4.35
N LYS A 54 14.44 -0.17 5.61
CA LYS A 54 15.18 -1.39 5.95
C LYS A 54 14.51 -2.62 5.34
N ARG A 55 13.20 -2.76 5.47
CA ARG A 55 12.43 -3.86 4.88
C ARG A 55 12.54 -3.89 3.35
N ASP A 56 12.59 -2.75 2.69
CA ASP A 56 12.80 -2.68 1.23
C ASP A 56 14.13 -3.29 0.84
N LEU A 57 15.21 -3.03 1.60
CA LEU A 57 16.53 -3.62 1.34
C LEU A 57 16.54 -5.15 1.53
N GLU A 58 15.84 -5.63 2.56
CA GLU A 58 15.67 -7.07 2.82
C GLU A 58 14.95 -7.75 1.65
N ARG A 59 13.89 -7.14 1.14
CA ARG A 59 13.13 -7.64 -0.03
C ARG A 59 13.90 -7.54 -1.35
N GLU A 60 14.73 -6.52 -1.53
CA GLU A 60 15.61 -6.46 -2.70
C GLU A 60 16.69 -7.53 -2.69
N ALA A 61 17.13 -7.98 -1.51
CA ALA A 61 18.09 -9.07 -1.37
C ALA A 61 17.45 -10.44 -1.63
N ASP A 62 16.14 -10.57 -1.43
CA ASP A 62 15.33 -11.76 -1.74
C ASP A 62 14.12 -11.36 -2.61
N PRO A 63 14.30 -11.24 -3.94
CA PRO A 63 13.23 -10.81 -4.84
C PRO A 63 12.03 -11.77 -4.91
N GLU A 64 12.18 -13.00 -4.43
CA GLU A 64 11.13 -14.02 -4.40
C GLU A 64 10.44 -14.13 -3.02
N TRP A 65 10.67 -13.17 -2.11
CA TRP A 65 10.13 -13.16 -0.74
C TRP A 65 8.61 -13.44 -0.68
N TYR A 66 7.86 -13.00 -1.69
CA TYR A 66 6.39 -13.20 -1.76
C TYR A 66 5.97 -14.64 -2.11
N ARG A 67 6.92 -15.49 -2.48
CA ARG A 67 6.71 -16.94 -2.74
C ARG A 67 7.14 -17.81 -1.56
N SER A 68 7.62 -17.19 -0.48
CA SER A 68 8.02 -17.93 0.71
C SER A 68 6.85 -18.67 1.34
N ASN A 69 7.11 -19.89 1.82
CA ASN A 69 6.16 -20.64 2.63
C ASN A 69 5.88 -20.00 4.00
N ASP A 70 6.68 -19.00 4.39
CA ASP A 70 6.47 -18.22 5.61
C ASP A 70 5.37 -17.17 5.45
N LEU A 71 4.90 -16.94 4.21
CA LEU A 71 3.84 -15.97 3.94
C LEU A 71 2.46 -16.62 4.11
N THR A 72 1.76 -16.25 5.19
CA THR A 72 0.40 -16.70 5.48
C THR A 72 -0.58 -15.56 5.28
N GLY A 73 -1.51 -15.73 4.32
CA GLY A 73 -2.49 -14.72 3.95
C GLY A 73 -3.84 -14.89 4.64
N MET A 74 -4.49 -13.77 4.95
CA MET A 74 -5.91 -13.68 5.31
C MET A 74 -6.57 -12.61 4.44
N MET A 75 -7.74 -12.93 3.89
CA MET A 75 -8.60 -11.99 3.17
C MET A 75 -9.85 -11.73 3.99
N LEU A 76 -10.27 -10.48 4.12
CA LEU A 76 -11.47 -10.14 4.88
C LEU A 76 -12.21 -8.92 4.29
N TYR A 77 -13.54 -8.92 4.47
CA TYR A 77 -14.37 -7.74 4.39
C TYR A 77 -14.38 -7.04 5.74
N ILE A 78 -14.09 -5.73 5.74
CA ILE A 78 -13.91 -4.94 6.97
C ILE A 78 -15.18 -4.92 7.82
N ASP A 79 -16.33 -4.64 7.19
CA ASP A 79 -17.65 -4.59 7.82
C ASP A 79 -18.02 -5.94 8.47
N ASN A 80 -17.90 -7.03 7.74
CA ASN A 80 -18.24 -8.37 8.23
C ASN A 80 -17.30 -8.85 9.34
N PHE A 81 -16.02 -8.53 9.26
CA PHE A 81 -15.03 -9.00 10.22
C PHE A 81 -15.00 -8.18 11.51
N ALA A 82 -15.11 -6.85 11.40
CA ALA A 82 -14.83 -5.94 12.51
C ALA A 82 -15.66 -4.66 12.55
N GLY A 83 -16.58 -4.48 11.62
CA GLY A 83 -17.43 -3.31 11.48
C GLY A 83 -16.78 -2.15 10.73
N ASP A 84 -15.56 -1.77 11.09
CA ASP A 84 -14.82 -0.65 10.51
C ASP A 84 -13.29 -0.87 10.56
N LEU A 85 -12.52 0.06 9.99
CA LEU A 85 -11.04 0.01 9.99
C LEU A 85 -10.45 0.02 11.42
N ASN A 86 -11.05 0.75 12.34
CA ASN A 86 -10.64 0.77 13.73
C ASN A 86 -10.92 -0.58 14.42
N GLY A 87 -12.02 -1.23 14.07
CA GLY A 87 -12.34 -2.59 14.52
C GLY A 87 -11.30 -3.59 14.04
N VAL A 88 -10.90 -3.54 12.76
CA VAL A 88 -9.80 -4.38 12.25
C VAL A 88 -8.52 -4.13 13.05
N ARG A 89 -8.17 -2.86 13.27
CA ARG A 89 -6.99 -2.49 14.06
C ARG A 89 -7.02 -3.07 15.48
N LYS A 90 -8.17 -3.07 16.15
CA LYS A 90 -8.36 -3.69 17.47
C LYS A 90 -8.20 -5.21 17.42
N LYS A 91 -8.53 -5.85 16.30
CA LYS A 91 -8.41 -7.31 16.11
C LYS A 91 -7.03 -7.77 15.60
N LEU A 92 -6.07 -6.86 15.37
CA LEU A 92 -4.71 -7.25 14.97
C LEU A 92 -4.02 -8.25 15.88
N PRO A 93 -4.18 -8.21 17.22
CA PRO A 93 -3.62 -9.25 18.08
C PRO A 93 -4.17 -10.66 17.79
N TYR A 94 -5.45 -10.76 17.45
CA TYR A 94 -6.06 -12.02 17.02
C TYR A 94 -5.48 -12.49 15.68
N ILE A 95 -5.38 -11.59 14.70
CA ILE A 95 -4.78 -11.88 13.38
C ILE A 95 -3.34 -12.39 13.55
N GLU A 96 -2.55 -11.71 14.37
CA GLU A 96 -1.17 -12.09 14.69
C GLU A 96 -1.08 -13.49 15.33
N GLN A 97 -1.98 -13.82 16.26
CA GLN A 97 -2.05 -15.15 16.90
C GLN A 97 -2.36 -16.29 15.93
N THR A 98 -3.01 -16.01 14.81
CA THR A 98 -3.27 -17.01 13.76
C THR A 98 -2.06 -17.25 12.84
N GLY A 99 -0.96 -16.53 13.04
CA GLY A 99 0.24 -16.63 12.21
C GLY A 99 0.14 -15.87 10.88
N VAL A 100 -0.92 -15.08 10.69
CA VAL A 100 -1.12 -14.28 9.47
C VAL A 100 -0.14 -13.11 9.44
N ASN A 101 0.58 -12.96 8.32
CA ASN A 101 1.51 -11.87 8.07
C ASN A 101 1.28 -11.17 6.72
N MET A 102 0.20 -11.54 6.01
CA MET A 102 -0.31 -10.89 4.80
C MET A 102 -1.81 -10.69 4.96
N LEU A 103 -2.25 -9.45 5.13
CA LEU A 103 -3.67 -9.10 5.30
C LEU A 103 -4.18 -8.42 4.03
N HIS A 104 -5.14 -9.04 3.34
CA HIS A 104 -5.83 -8.46 2.20
C HIS A 104 -7.18 -7.90 2.66
N LEU A 105 -7.35 -6.61 2.54
CA LEU A 105 -8.65 -5.96 2.74
C LEU A 105 -9.43 -5.98 1.42
N MET A 106 -10.64 -6.53 1.46
CA MET A 106 -11.57 -6.44 0.34
C MET A 106 -11.97 -4.97 0.12
N PRO A 107 -12.52 -4.59 -1.04
CA PRO A 107 -12.72 -3.21 -1.43
C PRO A 107 -13.39 -2.35 -0.35
N PHE A 108 -12.77 -1.21 -0.03
CA PHE A 108 -13.21 -0.31 1.04
C PHE A 108 -13.08 1.17 0.68
N LEU A 109 -12.55 1.48 -0.51
CA LEU A 109 -12.51 2.85 -1.00
C LEU A 109 -13.90 3.33 -1.42
N ASP A 110 -14.06 4.64 -1.55
CA ASP A 110 -15.35 5.24 -1.90
C ASP A 110 -15.85 4.78 -3.26
N THR A 111 -17.14 4.50 -3.35
CA THR A 111 -17.79 3.95 -4.54
C THR A 111 -19.12 4.64 -4.80
N VAL A 112 -19.59 4.61 -6.04
CA VAL A 112 -20.97 5.00 -6.37
C VAL A 112 -21.88 3.83 -6.05
N PRO A 113 -22.78 3.92 -5.05
CA PRO A 113 -23.57 2.78 -4.54
C PRO A 113 -24.33 2.03 -5.62
N GLU A 114 -24.97 2.74 -6.55
CA GLU A 114 -25.78 2.13 -7.61
C GLU A 114 -24.95 1.47 -8.73
N ARG A 115 -23.63 1.68 -8.73
CA ARG A 115 -22.69 1.18 -9.74
C ARG A 115 -21.55 0.36 -9.14
N SER A 116 -21.61 0.13 -7.85
CA SER A 116 -20.58 -0.62 -7.15
C SER A 116 -20.76 -2.11 -7.38
N ASP A 117 -19.81 -2.70 -8.09
CA ASP A 117 -19.69 -4.16 -8.21
C ASP A 117 -18.84 -4.69 -7.05
N GLY A 118 -19.49 -4.98 -5.92
CA GLY A 118 -18.82 -5.46 -4.71
C GLY A 118 -17.74 -4.51 -4.15
N GLY A 119 -17.82 -3.21 -4.49
CA GLY A 119 -16.83 -2.22 -4.08
C GLY A 119 -15.67 -2.00 -5.06
N TYR A 120 -15.62 -2.75 -6.15
CA TYR A 120 -14.51 -2.64 -7.13
C TYR A 120 -14.64 -1.44 -8.07
N ALA A 121 -15.84 -0.84 -8.21
CA ALA A 121 -16.04 0.39 -8.98
C ALA A 121 -15.70 1.61 -8.11
N VAL A 122 -14.41 1.88 -7.91
CA VAL A 122 -13.92 2.97 -7.08
C VAL A 122 -14.24 4.33 -7.72
N ALA A 123 -14.91 5.20 -6.99
CA ALA A 123 -15.21 6.58 -7.39
C ALA A 123 -14.11 7.56 -6.97
N ASP A 124 -13.55 7.36 -5.78
CA ASP A 124 -12.45 8.18 -5.27
C ASP A 124 -11.38 7.31 -4.57
N PHE A 125 -10.20 7.26 -5.18
CA PHE A 125 -9.02 6.56 -4.61
C PHE A 125 -8.41 7.26 -3.39
N ARG A 126 -8.88 8.47 -3.04
CA ARG A 126 -8.42 9.26 -1.90
C ARG A 126 -9.41 9.29 -0.74
N ALA A 127 -10.49 8.53 -0.85
CA ALA A 127 -11.52 8.44 0.18
C ALA A 127 -11.82 6.98 0.54
N VAL A 128 -12.00 6.73 1.82
CA VAL A 128 -12.56 5.48 2.34
C VAL A 128 -14.08 5.59 2.34
N ARG A 129 -14.78 4.52 2.05
CA ARG A 129 -16.24 4.44 2.19
C ARG A 129 -16.65 4.91 3.59
N PRO A 130 -17.58 5.88 3.72
CA PRO A 130 -17.84 6.59 4.98
C PRO A 130 -18.24 5.71 6.17
N ASP A 131 -18.89 4.59 5.89
CA ASP A 131 -19.30 3.62 6.91
C ASP A 131 -18.14 2.76 7.45
N LEU A 132 -17.00 2.73 6.76
CA LEU A 132 -15.82 1.95 7.15
C LEU A 132 -14.73 2.77 7.85
N GLY A 133 -14.78 4.10 7.78
CA GLY A 133 -13.83 4.99 8.43
C GLY A 133 -13.29 6.09 7.52
N THR A 134 -12.06 6.51 7.80
CA THR A 134 -11.38 7.61 7.12
C THR A 134 -10.02 7.18 6.59
N MET A 135 -9.37 8.01 5.74
CA MET A 135 -7.99 7.79 5.32
C MET A 135 -7.00 7.79 6.50
N ASP A 136 -7.26 8.60 7.53
CA ASP A 136 -6.48 8.62 8.78
C ASP A 136 -6.62 7.29 9.57
N ASP A 137 -7.80 6.66 9.56
CA ASP A 137 -7.99 5.34 10.15
C ASP A 137 -7.24 4.25 9.35
N LEU A 138 -7.20 4.36 8.03
CA LEU A 138 -6.42 3.48 7.16
C LEU A 138 -4.92 3.62 7.43
N GLU A 139 -4.42 4.84 7.54
CA GLU A 139 -3.02 5.10 7.88
C GLU A 139 -2.64 4.48 9.23
N LYS A 140 -3.48 4.69 10.26
CA LYS A 140 -3.30 4.09 11.60
C LYS A 140 -3.32 2.56 11.57
N LEU A 141 -4.17 1.96 10.74
CA LEU A 141 -4.21 0.52 10.55
C LEU A 141 -2.93 0.01 9.86
N ALA A 142 -2.51 0.70 8.77
CA ALA A 142 -1.28 0.35 8.04
C ALA A 142 -0.05 0.41 8.95
N ASP A 143 0.07 1.46 9.75
CA ASP A 143 1.15 1.60 10.74
C ASP A 143 1.13 0.49 11.78
N ALA A 144 -0.05 0.12 12.28
CA ALA A 144 -0.19 -0.95 13.25
C ALA A 144 0.17 -2.32 12.66
N CYS A 145 -0.22 -2.58 11.40
CA CYS A 145 0.19 -3.77 10.65
C CYS A 145 1.71 -3.82 10.48
N HIS A 146 2.32 -2.73 10.03
CA HIS A 146 3.77 -2.64 9.82
C HIS A 146 4.56 -2.91 11.10
N LYS A 147 4.12 -2.37 12.26
CA LYS A 147 4.74 -2.62 13.57
C LYS A 147 4.71 -4.09 13.98
N LYS A 148 3.73 -4.86 13.51
CA LYS A 148 3.57 -6.28 13.77
C LYS A 148 4.17 -7.19 12.68
N GLY A 149 4.80 -6.62 11.67
CA GLY A 149 5.33 -7.38 10.53
C GLY A 149 4.27 -7.87 9.55
N ILE A 150 3.02 -7.42 9.68
CA ILE A 150 1.92 -7.78 8.80
C ILE A 150 1.98 -6.90 7.54
N ASN A 151 1.99 -7.52 6.37
CA ASN A 151 1.87 -6.84 5.09
C ASN A 151 0.40 -6.54 4.82
N LEU A 152 0.09 -5.31 4.44
CA LEU A 152 -1.26 -4.91 4.06
C LEU A 152 -1.37 -4.87 2.55
N CYS A 153 -2.39 -5.55 2.01
CA CYS A 153 -2.77 -5.53 0.61
C CYS A 153 -4.18 -4.92 0.48
N MET A 154 -4.37 -4.10 -0.54
CA MET A 154 -5.64 -3.40 -0.81
C MET A 154 -6.01 -3.56 -2.28
#